data_340faf03483c70dcaf74d0fb21d93bfb
#
_entry.id   340faf03483c70dcaf74d0fb21d93bfb
#
_cell.length_a   1.000
_cell.length_b   1.000
_cell.length_c   1.000
_cell.angle_alpha   90.00
_cell.angle_beta   90.00
_cell.angle_gamma   90.00
#
_symmetry.space_group_name_H-M   'P 1'
#
loop_
_entity.id
_entity.type
_entity.pdbx_description
1 polymer ?
#
loop_
_entity_poly.entity_id
_entity_poly.type
_entity_poly.pdbx_seq_one_letter_code
_entity_poly.pdbx_strand_id
1 'polypeptide(L)'
;MVFEFCSTSKVTFPGAGVAGICTSEKNREDIKKRLTIQTIGHDKINQLRHARFFKDVDGIKAHMAKHAALIRPKFELVENILTDEIASRGIGTWVKPLGGYFFGFEALSGCAKEIVAKCKEAGVTMTGAGSPFPYKKDPDDSVIRIAPTYPSLDELKK
;
A
#
# COMPACT_ATOMS: atom_id res chain seq x y z
N MET A 1 -19.79 6.93 -13.72
CA MET A 1 -18.60 7.76 -14.04
C MET A 1 -17.42 7.10 -13.34
N VAL A 2 -16.33 6.77 -14.06
CA VAL A 2 -15.17 6.07 -13.51
C VAL A 2 -13.92 6.93 -13.73
N PHE A 3 -13.08 7.03 -12.71
CA PHE A 3 -11.73 7.60 -12.78
C PHE A 3 -10.77 6.53 -12.26
N GLU A 4 -9.77 6.18 -13.05
CA GLU A 4 -8.71 5.27 -12.67
C GLU A 4 -7.41 6.06 -12.47
N PHE A 5 -6.76 5.82 -11.35
CA PHE A 5 -5.50 6.47 -11.01
C PHE A 5 -4.40 5.42 -10.92
N CYS A 6 -3.24 5.73 -11.47
CA CYS A 6 -2.06 4.91 -11.31
C CYS A 6 -0.86 5.76 -10.90
N SER A 7 0.10 5.14 -10.23
CA SER A 7 1.34 5.82 -9.84
C SER A 7 2.49 4.84 -9.76
N THR A 8 3.67 5.30 -10.14
CA THR A 8 4.91 4.55 -9.99
C THR A 8 5.59 4.76 -8.63
N SER A 9 5.00 5.53 -7.73
CA SER A 9 5.62 5.94 -6.45
C SER A 9 6.04 4.77 -5.57
N LYS A 10 5.35 3.63 -5.67
CA LYS A 10 5.65 2.39 -4.92
C LYS A 10 6.44 1.37 -5.74
N VAL A 11 6.71 1.67 -7.00
CA VAL A 11 7.36 0.75 -7.95
C VAL A 11 8.75 1.23 -8.35
N THR A 12 9.00 2.56 -8.32
CA THR A 12 10.24 3.15 -8.84
C THR A 12 10.99 3.97 -7.79
N PHE A 13 11.11 5.27 -8.04
CA PHE A 13 11.91 6.17 -7.21
C PHE A 13 11.03 6.86 -6.16
N PRO A 14 11.22 6.61 -4.86
CA PRO A 14 10.48 7.31 -3.82
C PRO A 14 10.64 8.84 -3.96
N GLY A 15 9.50 9.54 -3.90
CA GLY A 15 9.48 11.00 -4.06
C GLY A 15 9.60 11.52 -5.50
N ALA A 16 9.87 10.65 -6.47
CA ALA A 16 9.99 11.02 -7.89
C ALA A 16 9.10 10.15 -8.79
N GLY A 17 7.97 9.71 -8.29
CA GLY A 17 7.01 8.91 -9.05
C GLY A 17 6.37 9.70 -10.19
N VAL A 18 5.90 8.95 -11.20
CA VAL A 18 5.04 9.45 -12.26
C VAL A 18 3.63 8.90 -12.01
N ALA A 19 2.62 9.73 -12.16
CA ALA A 19 1.23 9.31 -11.99
C ALA A 19 0.45 9.55 -13.29
N GLY A 20 -0.63 8.80 -13.44
CA GLY A 20 -1.56 8.94 -14.55
C GLY A 20 -3.00 8.85 -14.09
N ILE A 21 -3.88 9.42 -14.89
CA ILE A 21 -5.32 9.31 -14.73
C ILE A 21 -5.92 8.82 -16.04
N CYS A 22 -6.81 7.83 -15.94
CA CYS A 22 -7.61 7.34 -17.06
C CYS A 22 -9.08 7.61 -16.77
N THR A 23 -9.79 8.17 -17.76
CA THR A 23 -11.21 8.50 -17.64
C THR A 23 -11.82 8.73 -19.03
N SER A 24 -13.13 9.00 -19.11
CA SER A 24 -13.76 9.37 -20.37
C SER A 24 -13.17 10.65 -20.98
N GLU A 25 -13.27 10.78 -22.30
CA GLU A 25 -12.72 11.92 -23.02
C GLU A 25 -13.24 13.27 -22.47
N LYS A 26 -14.53 13.36 -22.23
CA LYS A 26 -15.17 14.56 -21.67
C LYS A 26 -14.56 14.93 -20.31
N ASN A 27 -14.37 13.98 -19.43
CA ASN A 27 -13.76 14.22 -18.12
C ASN A 27 -12.27 14.57 -18.23
N ARG A 28 -11.55 13.92 -19.17
CA ARG A 28 -10.15 14.21 -19.45
C ARG A 28 -9.94 15.66 -19.86
N GLU A 29 -10.78 16.18 -20.75
CA GLU A 29 -10.70 17.58 -21.20
C GLU A 29 -10.97 18.57 -20.06
N ASP A 30 -11.94 18.31 -19.18
CA ASP A 30 -12.18 19.16 -18.01
C ASP A 30 -11.00 19.15 -17.03
N ILE A 31 -10.47 17.95 -16.71
CA ILE A 31 -9.30 17.79 -15.84
C ILE A 31 -8.09 18.51 -16.43
N LYS A 32 -7.84 18.36 -17.74
CA LYS A 32 -6.72 19.00 -18.43
C LYS A 32 -6.77 20.53 -18.31
N LYS A 33 -7.95 21.14 -18.47
CA LYS A 33 -8.14 22.58 -18.26
C LYS A 33 -7.75 23.01 -16.86
N ARG A 34 -8.08 22.22 -15.84
CA ARG A 34 -7.74 22.51 -14.43
C ARG A 34 -6.24 22.31 -14.16
N LEU A 35 -5.66 21.26 -14.70
CA LEU A 35 -4.23 20.98 -14.54
C LEU A 35 -3.35 22.06 -15.15
N THR A 36 -3.75 22.66 -16.28
CA THR A 36 -2.99 23.75 -16.90
C THR A 36 -2.95 25.03 -16.06
N ILE A 37 -3.87 25.20 -15.10
CA ILE A 37 -3.85 26.30 -14.13
C ILE A 37 -2.86 26.00 -12.99
N GLN A 38 -2.73 24.73 -12.59
CA GLN A 38 -1.82 24.33 -11.53
C GLN A 38 -0.35 24.30 -11.95
N THR A 39 -0.09 23.88 -13.19
CA THR A 39 1.26 23.77 -13.72
C THR A 39 1.27 23.94 -15.24
N ILE A 40 2.26 24.68 -15.75
CA ILE A 40 2.51 24.79 -17.20
C ILE A 40 2.92 23.44 -17.79
N GLY A 41 3.58 22.60 -17.00
CA GLY A 41 3.98 21.25 -17.39
C GLY A 41 4.57 20.46 -16.22
N HIS A 42 4.44 19.15 -16.29
CA HIS A 42 5.05 18.24 -15.33
C HIS A 42 6.53 18.02 -15.65
N ASP A 43 7.30 17.53 -14.66
CA ASP A 43 8.73 17.23 -14.80
C ASP A 43 8.99 16.22 -15.93
N LYS A 44 9.41 16.75 -17.08
CA LYS A 44 9.70 15.96 -18.28
C LYS A 44 10.98 15.16 -18.14
N ILE A 45 11.94 15.64 -17.35
CA ILE A 45 13.20 14.91 -17.11
C ILE A 45 12.90 13.66 -16.30
N ASN A 46 12.06 13.77 -15.29
CA ASN A 46 11.62 12.61 -14.51
C ASN A 46 10.83 11.60 -15.36
N GLN A 47 9.93 12.07 -16.23
CA GLN A 47 9.20 11.22 -17.17
C GLN A 47 10.16 10.51 -18.13
N LEU A 48 11.14 11.23 -18.70
CA LEU A 48 12.14 10.65 -19.58
C LEU A 48 13.01 9.61 -18.87
N ARG A 49 13.38 9.86 -17.61
CA ARG A 49 14.11 8.91 -16.76
C ARG A 49 13.34 7.59 -16.62
N HIS A 50 12.04 7.65 -16.32
CA HIS A 50 11.17 6.48 -16.23
C HIS A 50 11.08 5.75 -17.58
N ALA A 51 10.83 6.48 -18.66
CA ALA A 51 10.74 5.91 -20.00
C ALA A 51 12.04 5.21 -20.43
N ARG A 52 13.19 5.80 -20.14
CA ARG A 52 14.51 5.21 -20.47
C ARG A 52 14.85 4.02 -19.59
N PHE A 53 14.47 4.06 -18.31
CA PHE A 53 14.75 2.99 -17.35
C PHE A 53 13.91 1.74 -17.64
N PHE A 54 12.62 1.90 -17.84
CA PHE A 54 11.72 0.78 -18.06
C PHE A 54 11.65 0.33 -19.51
N LYS A 55 11.76 1.27 -20.44
CA LYS A 55 11.58 1.09 -21.89
C LYS A 55 10.13 0.73 -22.26
N ASP A 56 9.58 -0.33 -21.70
CA ASP A 56 8.25 -0.88 -21.97
C ASP A 56 7.63 -1.53 -20.73
N VAL A 57 6.47 -2.17 -20.92
CA VAL A 57 5.72 -2.86 -19.86
C VAL A 57 6.50 -4.04 -19.28
N ASP A 58 7.26 -4.75 -20.10
CA ASP A 58 8.03 -5.90 -19.65
C ASP A 58 9.21 -5.47 -18.78
N GLY A 59 9.82 -4.32 -19.07
CA GLY A 59 10.79 -3.69 -18.18
C GLY A 59 10.19 -3.31 -16.82
N ILE A 60 8.95 -2.82 -16.77
CA ILE A 60 8.23 -2.56 -15.51
C ILE A 60 8.02 -3.86 -14.74
N LYS A 61 7.51 -4.91 -15.40
CA LYS A 61 7.27 -6.22 -14.77
C LYS A 61 8.56 -6.84 -14.23
N ALA A 62 9.64 -6.79 -15.00
CA ALA A 62 10.95 -7.30 -14.58
C ALA A 62 11.48 -6.55 -13.33
N HIS A 63 11.29 -5.23 -13.27
CA HIS A 63 11.63 -4.44 -12.09
C HIS A 63 10.76 -4.79 -10.87
N MET A 64 9.45 -4.91 -11.06
CA MET A 64 8.52 -5.33 -10.00
C MET A 64 8.85 -6.72 -9.45
N ALA A 65 9.28 -7.66 -10.31
CA ALA A 65 9.71 -8.99 -9.88
C ALA A 65 10.91 -8.95 -8.93
N LYS A 66 11.87 -8.03 -9.14
CA LYS A 66 12.99 -7.81 -8.21
C LYS A 66 12.52 -7.30 -6.85
N HIS A 67 11.59 -6.36 -6.83
CA HIS A 67 10.98 -5.88 -5.57
C HIS A 67 10.19 -6.98 -4.88
N ALA A 68 9.41 -7.77 -5.63
CA ALA A 68 8.66 -8.89 -5.09
C ALA A 68 9.57 -9.92 -4.41
N ALA A 69 10.74 -10.21 -4.97
CA ALA A 69 11.71 -11.13 -4.38
C ALA A 69 12.22 -10.66 -2.99
N LEU A 70 12.32 -9.34 -2.78
CA LEU A 70 12.73 -8.76 -1.49
C LEU A 70 11.59 -8.71 -0.47
N ILE A 71 10.35 -8.49 -0.93
CA ILE A 71 9.19 -8.25 -0.07
C ILE A 71 8.48 -9.56 0.29
N ARG A 72 8.41 -10.51 -0.63
CA ARG A 72 7.67 -11.78 -0.46
C ARG A 72 8.02 -12.53 0.82
N PRO A 73 9.29 -12.74 1.20
CA PRO A 73 9.62 -13.45 2.43
C PRO A 73 9.03 -12.81 3.69
N LYS A 74 8.90 -11.46 3.70
CA LYS A 74 8.32 -10.72 4.81
C LYS A 74 6.80 -10.93 4.90
N PHE A 75 6.13 -10.98 3.75
CA PHE A 75 4.71 -11.27 3.68
C PHE A 75 4.40 -12.71 4.05
N GLU A 76 5.19 -13.66 3.57
CA GLU A 76 5.06 -15.09 3.92
C GLU A 76 5.26 -15.33 5.42
N LEU A 77 6.21 -14.63 6.03
CA LEU A 77 6.42 -14.71 7.48
C LEU A 77 5.20 -14.22 8.27
N VAL A 78 4.65 -13.05 7.94
CA VAL A 78 3.45 -12.54 8.60
C VAL A 78 2.25 -13.45 8.38
N GLU A 79 2.04 -13.93 7.15
CA GLU A 79 0.96 -14.87 6.82
C GLU A 79 1.05 -16.16 7.66
N ASN A 80 2.25 -16.73 7.77
CA ASN A 80 2.45 -17.93 8.56
C ASN A 80 2.16 -17.70 10.05
N ILE A 81 2.69 -16.62 10.63
CA ILE A 81 2.43 -16.29 12.04
C ILE A 81 0.95 -16.05 12.30
N LEU A 82 0.27 -15.30 11.45
CA LEU A 82 -1.18 -15.06 11.59
C LEU A 82 -1.96 -16.38 11.47
N THR A 83 -1.56 -17.26 10.55
CA THR A 83 -2.19 -18.57 10.35
C THR A 83 -2.02 -19.45 11.57
N ASP A 84 -0.79 -19.56 12.09
CA ASP A 84 -0.46 -20.45 13.18
C ASP A 84 -1.04 -19.98 14.52
N GLU A 85 -0.99 -18.66 14.77
CA GLU A 85 -1.34 -18.11 16.08
C GLU A 85 -2.77 -17.57 16.18
N ILE A 86 -3.37 -17.10 15.08
CA ILE A 86 -4.64 -16.37 15.09
C ILE A 86 -5.77 -17.16 14.46
N ALA A 87 -5.54 -17.85 13.34
CA ALA A 87 -6.62 -18.47 12.56
C ALA A 87 -7.48 -19.45 13.40
N SER A 88 -6.84 -20.31 14.19
CA SER A 88 -7.54 -21.32 15.01
C SER A 88 -8.33 -20.71 16.18
N ARG A 89 -8.03 -19.47 16.57
CA ARG A 89 -8.64 -18.80 17.73
C ARG A 89 -9.92 -18.05 17.38
N GLY A 90 -10.18 -17.82 16.08
CA GLY A 90 -11.37 -17.09 15.63
C GLY A 90 -11.45 -15.61 16.07
N ILE A 91 -10.31 -15.00 16.38
CA ILE A 91 -10.22 -13.63 16.92
C ILE A 91 -9.85 -12.58 15.86
N GLY A 92 -9.67 -13.01 14.61
CA GLY A 92 -9.40 -12.12 13.50
C GLY A 92 -9.38 -12.85 12.16
N THR A 93 -9.54 -12.08 11.11
CA THR A 93 -9.50 -12.55 9.73
C THR A 93 -8.63 -11.63 8.88
N TRP A 94 -8.14 -12.15 7.78
CA TRP A 94 -7.39 -11.36 6.80
C TRP A 94 -7.52 -11.96 5.41
N VAL A 95 -7.28 -11.14 4.41
CA VAL A 95 -7.16 -11.59 3.02
C VAL A 95 -5.67 -11.69 2.68
N LYS A 96 -5.24 -12.86 2.20
CA LYS A 96 -3.87 -13.05 1.73
C LYS A 96 -3.58 -12.09 0.57
N PRO A 97 -2.66 -11.13 0.72
CA PRO A 97 -2.41 -10.16 -0.34
C PRO A 97 -1.65 -10.81 -1.50
N LEU A 98 -2.12 -10.58 -2.71
CA LEU A 98 -1.45 -10.99 -3.95
C LEU A 98 -0.38 -9.99 -4.40
N GLY A 99 -0.31 -8.83 -3.77
CA GLY A 99 0.64 -7.76 -4.04
C GLY A 99 0.43 -6.57 -3.11
N GLY A 100 1.16 -5.49 -3.35
CA GLY A 100 1.09 -4.29 -2.52
C GLY A 100 2.07 -4.32 -1.34
N TYR A 101 1.78 -3.51 -0.30
CA TYR A 101 2.70 -3.25 0.81
C TYR A 101 2.07 -3.50 2.18
N PHE A 102 0.82 -3.94 2.23
CA PHE A 102 0.04 -4.02 3.45
C PHE A 102 -0.79 -5.29 3.54
N PHE A 103 -1.00 -5.79 4.78
CA PHE A 103 -2.10 -6.66 5.12
C PHE A 103 -3.26 -5.84 5.67
N GLY A 104 -4.48 -6.18 5.26
CA GLY A 104 -5.68 -5.79 5.97
C GLY A 104 -6.04 -6.90 6.96
N PHE A 105 -5.95 -6.62 8.23
CA PHE A 105 -6.36 -7.51 9.32
C PHE A 105 -7.63 -6.97 9.95
N GLU A 106 -8.64 -7.81 10.08
CA GLU A 106 -9.91 -7.49 10.72
C GLU A 106 -10.00 -8.26 12.04
N ALA A 107 -9.89 -7.52 13.13
CA ALA A 107 -10.05 -8.03 14.49
C ALA A 107 -11.54 -8.11 14.86
N LEU A 108 -11.84 -8.62 16.06
CA LEU A 108 -13.17 -8.52 16.62
C LEU A 108 -13.58 -7.04 16.76
N SER A 109 -14.88 -6.78 16.59
CA SER A 109 -15.44 -5.42 16.71
C SER A 109 -15.09 -4.77 18.08
N GLY A 110 -14.69 -3.50 18.05
CA GLY A 110 -14.28 -2.73 19.21
C GLY A 110 -12.84 -2.96 19.68
N CYS A 111 -12.05 -3.77 18.96
CA CYS A 111 -10.72 -4.21 19.45
C CYS A 111 -9.52 -3.53 18.77
N ALA A 112 -9.70 -2.90 17.60
CA ALA A 112 -8.54 -2.45 16.80
C ALA A 112 -7.69 -1.41 17.54
N LYS A 113 -8.28 -0.43 18.20
CA LYS A 113 -7.54 0.61 18.94
C LYS A 113 -6.76 0.02 20.10
N GLU A 114 -7.38 -0.89 20.86
CA GLU A 114 -6.72 -1.54 21.99
C GLU A 114 -5.58 -2.43 21.55
N ILE A 115 -5.74 -3.21 20.47
CA ILE A 115 -4.68 -4.02 19.90
C ILE A 115 -3.50 -3.14 19.50
N VAL A 116 -3.73 -2.05 18.76
CA VAL A 116 -2.67 -1.14 18.34
C VAL A 116 -1.97 -0.50 19.54
N ALA A 117 -2.69 -0.16 20.59
CA ALA A 117 -2.13 0.39 21.83
C ALA A 117 -1.24 -0.65 22.54
N LYS A 118 -1.72 -1.88 22.70
CA LYS A 118 -0.95 -2.98 23.31
C LYS A 118 0.30 -3.36 22.51
N CYS A 119 0.20 -3.38 21.17
CA CYS A 119 1.36 -3.56 20.31
C CYS A 119 2.42 -2.48 20.57
N LYS A 120 1.99 -1.22 20.71
CA LYS A 120 2.91 -0.11 21.00
C LYS A 120 3.57 -0.25 22.39
N GLU A 121 2.83 -0.66 23.40
CA GLU A 121 3.37 -0.96 24.73
C GLU A 121 4.40 -2.08 24.69
N ALA A 122 4.18 -3.09 23.84
CA ALA A 122 5.13 -4.18 23.57
C ALA A 122 6.31 -3.78 22.67
N GLY A 123 6.40 -2.51 22.25
CA GLY A 123 7.49 -2.01 21.41
C GLY A 123 7.24 -2.14 19.90
N VAL A 124 6.05 -2.55 19.47
CA VAL A 124 5.68 -2.68 18.06
C VAL A 124 4.86 -1.48 17.60
N THR A 125 5.45 -0.61 16.78
CA THR A 125 4.75 0.55 16.23
C THR A 125 4.00 0.16 14.96
N MET A 126 2.68 0.24 15.01
CA MET A 126 1.79 -0.02 13.89
C MET A 126 1.18 1.27 13.33
N THR A 127 0.57 1.17 12.15
CA THR A 127 -0.29 2.25 11.64
C THR A 127 -1.50 2.41 12.58
N GLY A 128 -1.86 3.64 12.91
CA GLY A 128 -2.99 3.89 13.83
C GLY A 128 -4.29 3.24 13.35
N ALA A 129 -5.07 2.73 14.30
CA ALA A 129 -6.40 2.17 14.03
C ALA A 129 -7.28 3.19 13.28
N GLY A 130 -8.13 2.70 12.39
CA GLY A 130 -8.98 3.54 11.54
C GLY A 130 -8.27 4.19 10.35
N SER A 131 -6.96 4.06 10.21
CA SER A 131 -6.20 4.69 9.10
C SER A 131 -6.67 4.31 7.69
N PRO A 132 -7.25 3.14 7.42
CA PRO A 132 -7.82 2.81 6.11
C PRO A 132 -9.14 3.54 5.79
N PHE A 133 -9.79 4.14 6.77
CA PHE A 133 -11.10 4.77 6.63
C PHE A 133 -11.01 6.29 6.43
N PRO A 134 -11.98 6.88 5.72
CA PRO A 134 -12.12 8.33 5.66
C PRO A 134 -12.21 8.94 7.07
N TYR A 135 -11.54 10.07 7.27
CA TYR A 135 -11.45 10.77 8.55
C TYR A 135 -10.90 9.91 9.71
N LYS A 136 -10.26 8.77 9.41
CA LYS A 136 -9.76 7.79 10.39
C LYS A 136 -10.86 7.24 11.32
N LYS A 137 -12.07 7.18 10.82
CA LYS A 137 -13.23 6.66 11.55
C LYS A 137 -13.60 5.29 11.00
N ASP A 138 -13.22 4.26 11.72
CA ASP A 138 -13.67 2.89 11.51
C ASP A 138 -14.95 2.71 12.37
N PRO A 139 -16.12 2.46 11.78
CA PRO A 139 -17.38 2.33 12.53
C PRO A 139 -17.35 1.17 13.51
N ASP A 140 -16.68 0.08 13.16
CA ASP A 140 -16.66 -1.15 13.95
C ASP A 140 -15.39 -1.28 14.80
N ASP A 141 -14.45 -0.35 14.67
CA ASP A 141 -13.16 -0.40 15.37
C ASP A 141 -12.47 -1.78 15.26
N SER A 142 -12.42 -2.32 14.05
CA SER A 142 -11.97 -3.69 13.77
C SER A 142 -10.77 -3.76 12.83
N VAL A 143 -10.58 -2.78 11.93
CA VAL A 143 -9.60 -2.88 10.85
C VAL A 143 -8.25 -2.30 11.22
N ILE A 144 -7.23 -3.15 11.09
CA ILE A 144 -5.82 -2.81 11.32
C ILE A 144 -5.03 -3.02 10.02
N ARG A 145 -4.17 -2.07 9.69
CA ARG A 145 -3.25 -2.18 8.58
C ARG A 145 -1.86 -2.56 9.05
N ILE A 146 -1.39 -3.76 8.69
CA ILE A 146 -0.05 -4.25 8.98
C ILE A 146 0.87 -3.93 7.80
N ALA A 147 2.03 -3.33 8.07
CA ALA A 147 3.01 -2.90 7.08
C ALA A 147 4.37 -3.60 7.27
N PRO A 148 4.57 -4.82 6.73
CA PRO A 148 5.74 -5.64 7.02
C PRO A 148 6.99 -5.26 6.22
N THR A 149 6.93 -4.28 5.33
CA THR A 149 7.98 -4.05 4.35
C THR A 149 9.25 -3.37 4.89
N TYR A 150 9.13 -2.56 5.95
CA TYR A 150 10.25 -1.82 6.52
C TYR A 150 11.13 -2.67 7.45
N PRO A 151 10.60 -3.40 8.46
CA PRO A 151 11.42 -4.16 9.39
C PRO A 151 12.22 -5.27 8.70
N SER A 152 13.31 -5.69 9.31
CA SER A 152 14.01 -6.92 8.93
C SER A 152 13.16 -8.16 9.24
N LEU A 153 13.53 -9.33 8.68
CA LEU A 153 12.82 -10.58 9.00
C LEU A 153 12.90 -10.93 10.48
N ASP A 154 14.03 -10.62 11.14
CA ASP A 154 14.20 -10.92 12.56
C ASP A 154 13.40 -9.96 13.47
N GLU A 155 13.20 -8.72 13.06
CA GLU A 155 12.30 -7.80 13.75
C GLU A 155 10.83 -8.17 13.56
N LEU A 156 10.46 -8.73 12.42
CA LEU A 156 9.09 -9.18 12.16
C LEU A 156 8.67 -10.42 12.95
N LYS A 157 9.63 -11.20 13.47
CA LYS A 157 9.37 -12.40 14.30
C LYS A 157 9.04 -12.05 15.75
N LYS A 158 9.35 -10.85 16.17
CA LYS A 158 9.06 -10.34 17.52
C LYS A 158 7.63 -9.90 17.67
#